data_6cb05f0ff8892bf3061f42d00cad3c44
#
_entry.id   6cb05f0ff8892bf3061f42d00cad3c44
#
_cell.length_a   1.000
_cell.length_b   1.000
_cell.length_c   1.000
_cell.angle_alpha   90.00
_cell.angle_beta   90.00
_cell.angle_gamma   90.00
#
_symmetry.space_group_name_H-M   'P 1'
#
loop_
_entity.id
_entity.type
_entity.pdbx_description
1 polymer ?
#
loop_
_entity_poly.entity_id
_entity_poly.type
_entity_poly.pdbx_seq_one_letter_code
_entity_poly.pdbx_strand_id
1 'polypeptide(L)'
;MLIVAALYGWRLLSPSAGLVRRNRLLPLAVVIMVLAIVPMSYVEELLDLNDATGGSVKMLMYNPLGVFCITIIGPVVEELVFRRAFLGSLLEKNIKPVIAVPVSALVFGLVHFNPAQIPAAFVLGILLGWMYLRTGSLVPSIVCHVVNNALCVALALCFPDDIGLSGLLGGTAAAVWMSFGCAIAAVYLIGIYNKKTAVLQEPVHEIKNDEN
;
A
#
# COMPACT_ATOMS: atom_id res chain seq x y z
N MET A 1 -3.92 -20.40 -11.61
CA MET A 1 -4.37 -19.19 -10.92
C MET A 1 -3.74 -17.89 -11.46
N LEU A 2 -2.43 -17.81 -11.68
CA LEU A 2 -1.77 -16.60 -12.23
C LEU A 2 -2.25 -16.19 -13.63
N ILE A 3 -2.49 -17.15 -14.53
CA ILE A 3 -2.97 -16.89 -15.89
C ILE A 3 -4.38 -16.31 -15.88
N VAL A 4 -5.28 -16.76 -15.01
CA VAL A 4 -6.65 -16.25 -14.88
C VAL A 4 -6.65 -14.83 -14.30
N ALA A 5 -5.78 -14.56 -13.30
CA ALA A 5 -5.60 -13.22 -12.75
C ALA A 5 -5.04 -12.24 -13.80
N ALA A 6 -4.10 -12.68 -14.64
CA ALA A 6 -3.53 -11.89 -15.73
C ALA A 6 -4.59 -11.57 -16.82
N LEU A 7 -5.41 -12.55 -17.21
CA LEU A 7 -6.46 -12.36 -18.21
C LEU A 7 -7.59 -11.45 -17.73
N TYR A 8 -7.98 -11.54 -16.45
CA TYR A 8 -8.95 -10.62 -15.84
C TYR A 8 -8.34 -9.23 -15.59
N GLY A 9 -7.06 -9.17 -15.19
CA GLY A 9 -6.32 -7.91 -14.98
C GLY A 9 -6.19 -7.05 -16.23
N TRP A 10 -6.03 -7.68 -17.40
CA TRP A 10 -5.91 -6.97 -18.69
C TRP A 10 -7.16 -6.12 -19.02
N ARG A 11 -8.37 -6.57 -18.67
CA ARG A 11 -9.60 -5.78 -18.87
C ARG A 11 -9.70 -4.54 -17.97
N LEU A 12 -8.96 -4.52 -16.85
CA LEU A 12 -8.93 -3.39 -15.92
C LEU A 12 -7.86 -2.36 -16.26
N LEU A 13 -6.89 -2.72 -17.11
CA LEU A 13 -5.90 -1.81 -17.66
C LEU A 13 -6.43 -1.07 -18.89
N SER A 14 -7.61 -1.45 -19.41
CA SER A 14 -8.27 -0.69 -20.47
C SER A 14 -8.74 0.66 -19.90
N PRO A 15 -8.20 1.80 -20.38
CA PRO A 15 -8.48 3.10 -19.80
C PRO A 15 -9.89 3.57 -20.16
N SER A 16 -10.86 3.36 -19.27
CA SER A 16 -12.03 4.21 -19.28
C SER A 16 -11.61 5.63 -18.90
N ALA A 17 -12.20 6.66 -19.49
CA ALA A 17 -11.87 8.06 -19.18
C ALA A 17 -11.91 8.37 -17.67
N GLY A 18 -12.78 7.68 -16.92
CA GLY A 18 -12.85 7.75 -15.46
C GLY A 18 -11.62 7.18 -14.74
N LEU A 19 -10.97 6.14 -15.26
CA LEU A 19 -9.75 5.57 -14.68
C LEU A 19 -8.55 6.51 -14.81
N VAL A 20 -8.38 7.15 -15.97
CA VAL A 20 -7.32 8.14 -16.21
C VAL A 20 -7.47 9.33 -15.25
N ARG A 21 -8.71 9.78 -15.03
CA ARG A 21 -9.00 10.91 -14.13
C ARG A 21 -8.68 10.58 -12.66
N ARG A 22 -8.93 9.34 -12.21
CA ARG A 22 -8.63 8.87 -10.85
C ARG A 22 -7.13 8.72 -10.61
N ASN A 23 -6.35 8.34 -11.63
CA ASN A 23 -4.89 8.21 -11.52
C ASN A 23 -4.18 9.57 -11.37
N ARG A 24 -4.83 10.71 -11.63
CA ARG A 24 -4.28 12.06 -11.34
C ARG A 24 -4.02 12.27 -9.84
N LEU A 25 -4.63 11.47 -8.95
CA LEU A 25 -4.36 11.52 -7.51
C LEU A 25 -3.20 10.62 -7.08
N LEU A 26 -2.51 9.98 -8.03
CA LEU A 26 -1.36 9.10 -7.74
C LEU A 26 -0.25 9.80 -6.92
N PRO A 27 0.18 11.05 -7.22
CA PRO A 27 1.17 11.72 -6.39
C PRO A 27 0.70 11.88 -4.93
N LEU A 28 -0.58 12.20 -4.72
CA LEU A 28 -1.14 12.32 -3.37
C LEU A 28 -1.17 10.96 -2.66
N ALA A 29 -1.50 9.87 -3.37
CA ALA A 29 -1.47 8.52 -2.82
C ALA A 29 -0.05 8.13 -2.37
N VAL A 30 0.97 8.44 -3.18
CA VAL A 30 2.38 8.19 -2.84
C VAL A 30 2.81 8.99 -1.61
N VAL A 31 2.43 10.27 -1.51
CA VAL A 31 2.74 11.08 -0.32
C VAL A 31 2.09 10.50 0.94
N ILE A 32 0.82 10.07 0.87
CA ILE A 32 0.14 9.40 1.99
C ILE A 32 0.89 8.14 2.39
N MET A 33 1.34 7.33 1.42
CA MET A 33 2.09 6.11 1.67
C MET A 33 3.41 6.40 2.38
N VAL A 34 4.21 7.33 1.88
CA VAL A 34 5.51 7.70 2.47
C VAL A 34 5.34 8.22 3.90
N LEU A 35 4.31 9.04 4.14
CA LEU A 35 4.00 9.51 5.50
C LEU A 35 3.55 8.37 6.43
N ALA A 36 2.87 7.35 5.92
CA ALA A 36 2.41 6.21 6.71
C ALA A 36 3.56 5.25 7.09
N ILE A 37 4.62 5.17 6.29
CA ILE A 37 5.80 4.35 6.59
C ILE A 37 6.45 4.77 7.91
N VAL A 38 6.60 6.07 8.15
CA VAL A 38 7.33 6.60 9.32
C VAL A 38 6.77 6.10 10.66
N PRO A 39 5.47 6.30 10.97
CA PRO A 39 4.90 5.76 12.21
C PRO A 39 4.90 4.23 12.25
N MET A 40 4.80 3.54 11.12
CA MET A 40 4.87 2.08 11.07
C MET A 40 6.26 1.57 11.42
N SER A 41 7.32 2.18 10.89
CA SER A 41 8.70 1.83 11.26
C SER A 41 8.97 2.02 12.75
N TYR A 42 8.37 3.05 13.37
CA TYR A 42 8.48 3.24 14.82
C TYR A 42 7.69 2.19 15.60
N VAL A 43 6.51 1.79 15.13
CA VAL A 43 5.74 0.70 15.74
C VAL A 43 6.49 -0.63 15.64
N GLU A 44 7.12 -0.93 14.51
CA GLU A 44 7.96 -2.13 14.34
C GLU A 44 9.13 -2.13 15.33
N GLU A 45 9.82 -0.99 15.50
CA GLU A 45 10.87 -0.82 16.50
C GLU A 45 10.37 -1.06 17.93
N LEU A 46 9.18 -0.55 18.29
CA LEU A 46 8.58 -0.74 19.63
C LEU A 46 8.14 -2.18 19.89
N LEU A 47 7.68 -2.89 18.86
CA LEU A 47 7.21 -4.27 18.99
C LEU A 47 8.37 -5.26 19.12
N ASP A 48 9.55 -4.91 18.61
CA ASP A 48 10.78 -5.71 18.66
C ASP A 48 10.54 -7.20 18.33
N LEU A 49 9.80 -7.45 17.26
CA LEU A 49 9.40 -8.80 16.88
C LEU A 49 10.53 -9.53 16.14
N ASN A 50 10.63 -10.82 16.41
CA ASN A 50 11.67 -11.66 15.79
C ASN A 50 11.49 -11.75 14.27
N ASP A 51 12.58 -11.50 13.53
CA ASP A 51 12.65 -11.76 12.08
C ASP A 51 12.87 -13.26 11.84
N ALA A 52 11.80 -13.93 11.38
CA ALA A 52 11.82 -15.34 11.07
C ALA A 52 12.52 -15.67 9.74
N THR A 53 12.91 -14.67 8.93
CA THR A 53 13.59 -14.90 7.64
C THR A 53 15.06 -15.25 7.79
N GLY A 54 15.64 -15.02 8.98
CA GLY A 54 17.05 -15.29 9.27
C GLY A 54 18.00 -14.58 8.30
N GLY A 55 17.62 -13.41 7.79
CA GLY A 55 18.41 -12.64 6.84
C GLY A 55 18.33 -13.14 5.38
N SER A 56 17.54 -14.18 5.07
CA SER A 56 17.42 -14.70 3.70
C SER A 56 16.93 -13.65 2.71
N VAL A 57 15.98 -12.82 3.12
CA VAL A 57 15.46 -11.70 2.30
C VAL A 57 16.58 -10.69 2.04
N LYS A 58 17.42 -10.40 3.04
CA LYS A 58 18.55 -9.49 2.91
C LYS A 58 19.58 -9.99 1.91
N MET A 59 19.84 -11.32 1.86
CA MET A 59 20.72 -11.89 0.83
C MET A 59 20.22 -11.64 -0.59
N LEU A 60 18.90 -11.66 -0.82
CA LEU A 60 18.31 -11.30 -2.11
C LEU A 60 18.53 -9.83 -2.48
N MET A 61 18.62 -8.93 -1.49
CA MET A 61 18.84 -7.50 -1.73
C MET A 61 20.24 -7.16 -2.25
N TYR A 62 21.23 -8.05 -2.08
CA TYR A 62 22.57 -7.90 -2.66
C TYR A 62 22.66 -8.33 -4.13
N ASN A 63 21.57 -8.87 -4.71
CA ASN A 63 21.50 -9.28 -6.10
C ASN A 63 20.53 -8.36 -6.86
N PRO A 64 20.94 -7.73 -7.98
CA PRO A 64 20.04 -6.85 -8.75
C PRO A 64 18.71 -7.50 -9.17
N LEU A 65 18.74 -8.79 -9.53
CA LEU A 65 17.51 -9.53 -9.84
C LEU A 65 16.64 -9.72 -8.60
N GLY A 66 17.24 -10.00 -7.44
CA GLY A 66 16.51 -10.06 -6.16
C GLY A 66 15.86 -8.74 -5.81
N VAL A 67 16.59 -7.62 -5.94
CA VAL A 67 16.03 -6.26 -5.76
C VAL A 67 14.85 -6.03 -6.69
N PHE A 68 14.98 -6.33 -7.97
CA PHE A 68 13.90 -6.20 -8.95
C PHE A 68 12.67 -7.05 -8.59
N CYS A 69 12.89 -8.29 -8.15
CA CYS A 69 11.82 -9.17 -7.72
C CYS A 69 11.10 -8.64 -6.47
N ILE A 70 11.84 -8.19 -5.45
CA ILE A 70 11.26 -7.70 -4.20
C ILE A 70 10.54 -6.36 -4.41
N THR A 71 11.12 -5.45 -5.23
CA THR A 71 10.59 -4.09 -5.34
C THR A 71 9.51 -3.94 -6.39
N ILE A 72 9.49 -4.78 -7.44
CA ILE A 72 8.57 -4.62 -8.57
C ILE A 72 7.69 -5.84 -8.79
N ILE A 73 8.28 -7.00 -9.02
CA ILE A 73 7.52 -8.20 -9.40
C ILE A 73 6.63 -8.67 -8.26
N GLY A 74 7.17 -8.77 -7.04
CA GLY A 74 6.41 -9.14 -5.84
C GLY A 74 5.19 -8.25 -5.64
N PRO A 75 5.36 -6.92 -5.47
CA PRO A 75 4.26 -5.98 -5.33
C PRO A 75 3.20 -6.08 -6.43
N VAL A 76 3.60 -6.20 -7.70
CA VAL A 76 2.62 -6.34 -8.79
C VAL A 76 1.80 -7.62 -8.66
N VAL A 77 2.46 -8.76 -8.41
CA VAL A 77 1.78 -10.06 -8.24
C VAL A 77 0.88 -10.05 -7.00
N GLU A 78 1.36 -9.49 -5.89
CA GLU A 78 0.61 -9.40 -4.64
C GLU A 78 -0.64 -8.53 -4.80
N GLU A 79 -0.56 -7.37 -5.46
CA GLU A 79 -1.73 -6.54 -5.70
C GLU A 79 -2.75 -7.22 -6.64
N LEU A 80 -2.30 -7.96 -7.64
CA LEU A 80 -3.20 -8.77 -8.48
C LEU A 80 -3.92 -9.87 -7.67
N VAL A 81 -3.21 -10.53 -6.76
CA VAL A 81 -3.78 -11.59 -5.91
C VAL A 81 -4.69 -11.00 -4.84
N PHE A 82 -4.20 -10.05 -4.03
CA PHE A 82 -4.91 -9.61 -2.84
C PHE A 82 -5.96 -8.54 -3.12
N ARG A 83 -5.73 -7.60 -4.06
CA ARG A 83 -6.72 -6.54 -4.35
C ARG A 83 -7.67 -6.95 -5.44
N ARG A 84 -7.16 -7.50 -6.56
CA ARG A 84 -8.06 -7.86 -7.66
C ARG A 84 -8.78 -9.17 -7.40
N ALA A 85 -8.06 -10.25 -7.09
CA ALA A 85 -8.69 -11.55 -6.96
C ALA A 85 -9.38 -11.70 -5.60
N PHE A 86 -8.68 -11.53 -4.48
CA PHE A 86 -9.22 -11.85 -3.16
C PHE A 86 -10.19 -10.77 -2.66
N LEU A 87 -9.76 -9.52 -2.52
CA LEU A 87 -10.66 -8.43 -2.10
C LEU A 87 -11.81 -8.24 -3.09
N GLY A 88 -11.53 -8.29 -4.40
CA GLY A 88 -12.56 -8.23 -5.43
C GLY A 88 -13.63 -9.29 -5.25
N SER A 89 -13.25 -10.55 -5.01
CA SER A 89 -14.19 -11.65 -4.76
C SER A 89 -15.03 -11.46 -3.50
N LEU A 90 -14.46 -10.88 -2.43
CA LEU A 90 -15.22 -10.56 -1.21
C LEU A 90 -16.30 -9.50 -1.48
N LEU A 91 -15.95 -8.47 -2.26
CA LEU A 91 -16.88 -7.41 -2.64
C LEU A 91 -17.96 -7.90 -3.60
N GLU A 92 -17.62 -8.75 -4.56
CA GLU A 92 -18.59 -9.39 -5.47
C GLU A 92 -19.60 -10.28 -4.72
N LYS A 93 -19.20 -10.86 -3.59
CA LYS A 93 -20.10 -11.59 -2.67
C LYS A 93 -20.88 -10.68 -1.71
N ASN A 94 -20.92 -9.37 -1.96
CA ASN A 94 -21.61 -8.36 -1.15
C ASN A 94 -21.10 -8.27 0.30
N ILE A 95 -19.86 -8.69 0.58
CA ILE A 95 -19.24 -8.44 1.88
C ILE A 95 -18.93 -6.94 1.98
N LYS A 96 -19.39 -6.31 3.08
CA LYS A 96 -19.22 -4.88 3.29
C LYS A 96 -17.74 -4.48 3.25
N PRO A 97 -17.37 -3.39 2.57
CA PRO A 97 -15.97 -2.95 2.46
C PRO A 97 -15.24 -2.81 3.79
N VAL A 98 -15.94 -2.38 4.85
CA VAL A 98 -15.41 -2.27 6.21
C VAL A 98 -14.96 -3.61 6.81
N ILE A 99 -15.44 -4.73 6.27
CA ILE A 99 -15.02 -6.09 6.64
C ILE A 99 -14.05 -6.65 5.60
N ALA A 100 -14.37 -6.49 4.32
CA ALA A 100 -13.60 -7.07 3.22
C ALA A 100 -12.13 -6.56 3.19
N VAL A 101 -11.91 -5.26 3.42
CA VAL A 101 -10.56 -4.68 3.43
C VAL A 101 -9.71 -5.21 4.58
N PRO A 102 -10.14 -5.16 5.85
CA PRO A 102 -9.36 -5.74 6.96
C PRO A 102 -9.11 -7.25 6.80
N VAL A 103 -10.09 -8.02 6.31
CA VAL A 103 -9.89 -9.46 6.07
C VAL A 103 -8.83 -9.69 5.00
N SER A 104 -8.89 -8.97 3.89
CA SER A 104 -7.88 -9.06 2.83
C SER A 104 -6.49 -8.61 3.32
N ALA A 105 -6.42 -7.57 4.14
CA ALA A 105 -5.19 -7.07 4.72
C ALA A 105 -4.60 -8.05 5.75
N LEU A 106 -5.43 -8.71 6.55
CA LEU A 106 -4.98 -9.71 7.51
C LEU A 106 -4.36 -10.92 6.80
N VAL A 107 -5.03 -11.44 5.77
CA VAL A 107 -4.49 -12.55 4.98
C VAL A 107 -3.19 -12.13 4.29
N PHE A 108 -3.14 -10.90 3.74
CA PHE A 108 -1.92 -10.32 3.15
C PHE A 108 -0.76 -10.25 4.16
N GLY A 109 -1.00 -9.81 5.38
CA GLY A 109 0.03 -9.82 6.43
C GLY A 109 0.50 -11.21 6.78
N LEU A 110 -0.42 -12.15 7.00
CA LEU A 110 -0.13 -13.51 7.45
C LEU A 110 0.67 -14.33 6.44
N VAL A 111 0.50 -14.12 5.13
CA VAL A 111 1.26 -14.86 4.10
C VAL A 111 2.73 -14.48 4.01
N HIS A 112 3.17 -13.45 4.73
CA HIS A 112 4.60 -13.14 4.86
C HIS A 112 5.33 -14.13 5.77
N PHE A 113 4.61 -14.86 6.63
CA PHE A 113 5.18 -15.86 7.56
C PHE A 113 6.32 -15.30 8.43
N ASN A 114 6.39 -14.00 8.61
CA ASN A 114 7.41 -13.31 9.38
C ASN A 114 6.75 -12.40 10.42
N PRO A 115 6.83 -12.74 11.73
CA PRO A 115 6.22 -11.95 12.80
C PRO A 115 6.59 -10.47 12.75
N ALA A 116 7.84 -10.13 12.42
CA ALA A 116 8.30 -8.76 12.33
C ALA A 116 7.59 -7.97 11.22
N GLN A 117 7.21 -8.62 10.10
CA GLN A 117 6.57 -7.95 8.97
C GLN A 117 5.04 -7.90 9.04
N ILE A 118 4.40 -8.83 9.79
CA ILE A 118 2.94 -8.98 9.81
C ILE A 118 2.22 -7.67 10.18
N PRO A 119 2.60 -6.92 11.24
CA PRO A 119 1.89 -5.69 11.63
C PRO A 119 1.93 -4.61 10.54
N ALA A 120 3.12 -4.35 9.98
CA ALA A 120 3.27 -3.35 8.94
C ALA A 120 2.58 -3.78 7.63
N ALA A 121 2.71 -5.05 7.23
CA ALA A 121 2.01 -5.58 6.06
C ALA A 121 0.49 -5.52 6.22
N PHE A 122 -0.05 -5.73 7.43
CA PHE A 122 -1.47 -5.56 7.70
C PHE A 122 -1.93 -4.10 7.48
N VAL A 123 -1.22 -3.12 8.05
CA VAL A 123 -1.56 -1.70 7.90
C VAL A 123 -1.39 -1.25 6.45
N LEU A 124 -0.29 -1.64 5.81
CA LEU A 124 -0.07 -1.45 4.38
C LEU A 124 -1.23 -2.05 3.58
N GLY A 125 -1.64 -3.26 3.92
CA GLY A 125 -2.76 -3.96 3.30
C GLY A 125 -4.07 -3.21 3.37
N ILE A 126 -4.39 -2.60 4.51
CA ILE A 126 -5.57 -1.74 4.68
C ILE A 126 -5.46 -0.51 3.78
N LEU A 127 -4.32 0.18 3.76
CA LEU A 127 -4.11 1.40 2.99
C LEU A 127 -4.23 1.15 1.48
N LEU A 128 -3.59 0.09 0.97
CA LEU A 128 -3.65 -0.29 -0.44
C LEU A 128 -5.06 -0.78 -0.84
N GLY A 129 -5.71 -1.56 0.02
CA GLY A 129 -7.10 -1.98 -0.18
C GLY A 129 -8.08 -0.81 -0.23
N TRP A 130 -7.89 0.17 0.66
CA TRP A 130 -8.66 1.40 0.64
C TRP A 130 -8.41 2.23 -0.64
N MET A 131 -7.16 2.37 -1.09
CA MET A 131 -6.85 3.05 -2.36
C MET A 131 -7.53 2.36 -3.55
N TYR A 132 -7.50 1.02 -3.58
CA TYR A 132 -8.19 0.23 -4.60
C TYR A 132 -9.71 0.49 -4.60
N LEU A 133 -10.36 0.47 -3.44
CA LEU A 133 -11.78 0.78 -3.31
C LEU A 133 -12.12 2.20 -3.80
N ARG A 134 -11.31 3.19 -3.42
CA ARG A 134 -11.57 4.59 -3.75
C ARG A 134 -11.39 4.90 -5.23
N THR A 135 -10.51 4.19 -5.91
CA THR A 135 -10.16 4.46 -7.31
C THR A 135 -10.77 3.47 -8.30
N GLY A 136 -11.07 2.25 -7.86
CA GLY A 136 -11.42 1.14 -8.74
C GLY A 136 -10.26 0.72 -9.67
N SER A 137 -9.02 1.14 -9.35
CA SER A 137 -7.82 0.90 -10.13
C SER A 137 -6.74 0.25 -9.28
N LEU A 138 -6.00 -0.70 -9.86
CA LEU A 138 -4.82 -1.29 -9.23
C LEU A 138 -3.60 -0.36 -9.28
N VAL A 139 -3.59 0.64 -10.16
CA VAL A 139 -2.40 1.48 -10.39
C VAL A 139 -1.94 2.20 -9.11
N PRO A 140 -2.80 2.88 -8.33
CA PRO A 140 -2.35 3.52 -7.09
C PRO A 140 -1.81 2.53 -6.08
N SER A 141 -2.46 1.37 -5.88
CA SER A 141 -1.99 0.37 -4.93
C SER A 141 -0.67 -0.27 -5.38
N ILE A 142 -0.51 -0.63 -6.65
CA ILE A 142 0.75 -1.15 -7.19
C ILE A 142 1.88 -0.14 -7.01
N VAL A 143 1.69 1.11 -7.44
CA VAL A 143 2.76 2.13 -7.36
C VAL A 143 3.13 2.42 -5.91
N CYS A 144 2.15 2.57 -5.01
CA CYS A 144 2.42 2.78 -3.59
C CYS A 144 3.14 1.59 -2.96
N HIS A 145 2.78 0.36 -3.33
CA HIS A 145 3.45 -0.85 -2.83
C HIS A 145 4.90 -0.95 -3.35
N VAL A 146 5.13 -0.67 -4.65
CA VAL A 146 6.48 -0.59 -5.23
C VAL A 146 7.33 0.46 -4.52
N VAL A 147 6.77 1.65 -4.26
CA VAL A 147 7.47 2.72 -3.53
C VAL A 147 7.81 2.27 -2.11
N ASN A 148 6.87 1.64 -1.39
CA ASN A 148 7.12 1.08 -0.06
C ASN A 148 8.30 0.11 -0.08
N ASN A 149 8.26 -0.91 -0.93
CA ASN A 149 9.31 -1.92 -0.98
C ASN A 149 10.66 -1.35 -1.43
N ALA A 150 10.65 -0.41 -2.39
CA ALA A 150 11.87 0.26 -2.83
C ALA A 150 12.52 1.07 -1.68
N LEU A 151 11.72 1.79 -0.88
CA LEU A 151 12.21 2.52 0.28
C LEU A 151 12.74 1.57 1.36
N CYS A 152 12.03 0.47 1.67
CA CYS A 152 12.50 -0.53 2.63
C CYS A 152 13.82 -1.16 2.19
N VAL A 153 13.96 -1.55 0.91
CA VAL A 153 15.23 -2.07 0.38
C VAL A 153 16.34 -1.03 0.44
N ALA A 154 16.07 0.22 0.04
CA ALA A 154 17.06 1.29 0.10
C ALA A 154 17.53 1.54 1.54
N LEU A 155 16.62 1.60 2.50
CA LEU A 155 16.98 1.77 3.91
C LEU A 155 17.80 0.59 4.44
N ALA A 156 17.39 -0.66 4.13
CA ALA A 156 18.11 -1.86 4.54
C ALA A 156 19.52 -1.99 3.94
N LEU A 157 19.76 -1.40 2.77
CA LEU A 157 21.09 -1.39 2.15
C LEU A 157 21.97 -0.21 2.62
N CYS A 158 21.35 0.91 3.03
CA CYS A 158 22.07 2.11 3.43
C CYS A 158 22.40 2.16 4.92
N PHE A 159 21.65 1.46 5.76
CA PHE A 159 21.79 1.52 7.22
C PHE A 159 21.98 0.14 7.85
N PRO A 160 22.65 0.05 9.01
CA PRO A 160 22.74 -1.20 9.78
C PRO A 160 21.37 -1.74 10.19
N ASP A 161 21.24 -3.06 10.32
CA ASP A 161 19.97 -3.74 10.66
C ASP A 161 19.44 -3.39 12.04
N ASP A 162 20.32 -3.01 12.96
CA ASP A 162 20.01 -2.66 14.33
C ASP A 162 19.66 -1.18 14.51
N ILE A 163 19.70 -0.38 13.42
CA ILE A 163 19.31 1.03 13.50
C ILE A 163 17.81 1.17 13.29
N GLY A 164 17.06 1.35 14.38
CA GLY A 164 15.65 1.71 14.32
C GLY A 164 15.43 3.17 13.92
N LEU A 165 14.18 3.58 13.80
CA LEU A 165 13.81 4.96 13.51
C LEU A 165 14.38 5.94 14.56
N SER A 166 14.38 5.52 15.82
CA SER A 166 14.96 6.34 16.91
C SER A 166 16.45 6.55 16.74
N GLY A 167 17.20 5.53 16.34
CA GLY A 167 18.63 5.65 16.04
C GLY A 167 18.91 6.54 14.84
N LEU A 168 18.09 6.39 13.77
CA LEU A 168 18.20 7.19 12.54
C LEU A 168 17.93 8.69 12.79
N LEU A 169 17.00 9.02 13.68
CA LEU A 169 16.58 10.40 13.96
C LEU A 169 17.31 11.02 15.17
N GLY A 170 18.28 10.32 15.77
CA GLY A 170 19.09 10.83 16.87
C GLY A 170 18.39 10.78 18.24
N GLY A 171 17.37 9.96 18.41
CA GLY A 171 16.74 9.67 19.70
C GLY A 171 15.24 9.41 19.64
N THR A 172 14.74 8.73 20.67
CA THR A 172 13.33 8.32 20.81
C THR A 172 12.35 9.50 20.74
N ALA A 173 12.68 10.65 21.34
CA ALA A 173 11.82 11.83 21.30
C ALA A 173 11.61 12.33 19.87
N ALA A 174 12.66 12.37 19.05
CA ALA A 174 12.57 12.77 17.66
C ALA A 174 11.72 11.76 16.85
N ALA A 175 11.89 10.47 17.08
CA ALA A 175 11.09 9.42 16.43
C ALA A 175 9.59 9.52 16.79
N VAL A 176 9.25 9.75 18.05
CA VAL A 176 7.88 9.97 18.52
C VAL A 176 7.23 11.17 17.82
N TRP A 177 7.88 12.34 17.88
CA TRP A 177 7.32 13.56 17.29
C TRP A 177 7.21 13.46 15.76
N MET A 178 8.20 12.89 15.09
CA MET A 178 8.16 12.65 13.65
C MET A 178 7.01 11.71 13.28
N SER A 179 6.89 10.58 13.98
CA SER A 179 5.81 9.59 13.75
C SER A 179 4.43 10.21 13.97
N PHE A 180 4.25 10.97 15.04
CA PHE A 180 3.01 11.66 15.35
C PHE A 180 2.64 12.70 14.28
N GLY A 181 3.60 13.54 13.87
CA GLY A 181 3.41 14.53 12.81
C GLY A 181 3.06 13.89 11.46
N CYS A 182 3.79 12.83 11.08
CA CYS A 182 3.53 12.08 9.84
C CYS A 182 2.15 11.40 9.88
N ALA A 183 1.75 10.82 11.02
CA ALA A 183 0.43 10.19 11.16
C ALA A 183 -0.70 11.22 11.01
N ILE A 184 -0.59 12.38 11.66
CA ILE A 184 -1.58 13.48 11.51
C ILE A 184 -1.66 13.95 10.06
N ALA A 185 -0.51 14.18 9.42
CA ALA A 185 -0.46 14.61 8.03
C ALA A 185 -1.07 13.55 7.10
N ALA A 186 -0.77 12.27 7.30
CA ALA A 186 -1.35 11.18 6.53
C ALA A 186 -2.89 11.14 6.66
N VAL A 187 -3.41 11.21 7.89
CA VAL A 187 -4.87 11.22 8.14
C VAL A 187 -5.54 12.43 7.48
N TYR A 188 -4.93 13.61 7.57
CA TYR A 188 -5.44 14.82 6.90
C TYR A 188 -5.48 14.64 5.37
N LEU A 189 -4.41 14.13 4.77
CA LEU A 189 -4.33 13.90 3.33
C LEU A 189 -5.27 12.77 2.86
N ILE A 190 -5.51 11.74 3.68
CA ILE A 190 -6.54 10.73 3.45
C ILE A 190 -7.92 11.39 3.36
N GLY A 191 -8.23 12.35 4.22
CA GLY A 191 -9.46 13.13 4.14
C GLY A 191 -9.61 13.89 2.81
N ILE A 192 -8.53 14.54 2.34
CA ILE A 192 -8.50 15.22 1.03
C ILE A 192 -8.68 14.21 -0.10
N TYR A 193 -7.97 13.09 -0.06
CA TYR A 193 -8.07 12.04 -1.07
C TYR A 193 -9.49 11.48 -1.17
N ASN A 194 -10.14 11.24 -0.03
CA ASN A 194 -11.53 10.78 0.02
C ASN A 194 -12.49 11.76 -0.65
N LYS A 195 -12.37 13.05 -0.35
CA LYS A 195 -13.21 14.11 -0.97
C LYS A 195 -12.99 14.16 -2.48
N LYS A 196 -11.74 14.16 -2.94
CA LYS A 196 -11.42 14.22 -4.38
C LYS A 196 -11.87 12.96 -5.14
N THR A 197 -11.76 11.78 -4.55
CA THR A 197 -12.22 10.54 -5.18
C THR A 197 -13.75 10.42 -5.19
N ALA A 198 -14.47 10.97 -4.22
CA ALA A 198 -15.94 11.01 -4.22
C ALA A 198 -16.47 11.81 -5.42
N VAL A 199 -15.95 13.02 -5.64
CA VAL A 199 -16.31 13.86 -6.80
C VAL A 199 -16.08 13.15 -8.14
N LEU A 200 -15.08 12.27 -8.22
CA LEU A 200 -14.78 11.52 -9.44
C LEU A 200 -15.69 10.29 -9.64
N GLN A 201 -16.51 9.94 -8.65
CA GLN A 201 -17.47 8.82 -8.71
C GLN A 201 -18.88 9.26 -9.13
N GLU A 202 -19.16 10.56 -9.14
CA GLU A 202 -20.47 11.07 -9.61
C GLU A 202 -20.66 10.77 -11.10
N PRO A 203 -21.83 10.25 -11.51
CA PRO A 203 -22.13 9.97 -12.90
C PRO A 203 -22.16 11.28 -13.71
N VAL A 204 -21.52 11.26 -14.87
CA VAL A 204 -21.43 12.39 -15.82
C VAL A 204 -22.81 12.89 -16.32
N HIS A 205 -23.90 12.22 -15.94
CA HIS A 205 -25.24 12.52 -16.42
C HIS A 205 -25.94 13.72 -15.75
N GLU A 206 -25.46 14.21 -14.59
CA GLU A 206 -26.09 15.38 -13.94
C GLU A 206 -25.59 16.74 -14.45
N ILE A 207 -24.44 16.79 -15.12
CA ILE A 207 -23.85 18.07 -15.56
C ILE A 207 -24.51 18.65 -16.82
N LYS A 208 -25.42 17.92 -17.49
CA LYS A 208 -26.07 18.36 -18.75
C LYS A 208 -27.44 19.02 -18.56
N ASN A 209 -28.00 19.11 -17.37
CA ASN A 209 -29.34 19.64 -17.16
C ASN A 209 -29.39 21.11 -16.69
N ASP A 210 -28.24 21.77 -16.47
CA ASP A 210 -28.22 23.17 -16.01
C ASP A 210 -27.95 24.17 -17.14
N GLU A 211 -27.95 23.74 -18.43
CA GLU A 211 -27.77 24.62 -19.61
C GLU A 211 -28.98 24.63 -20.55
N ASN A 212 -30.25 24.57 -20.01
CA ASN A 212 -31.44 24.89 -20.79
C ASN A 212 -32.32 25.89 -20.08
#